data_26d94b6c98c9779f338bcc8be814e93d
#
_entry.id   26d94b6c98c9779f338bcc8be814e93d
#
_cell.length_a   1.000
_cell.length_b   1.000
_cell.length_c   1.000
_cell.angle_alpha   90.00
_cell.angle_beta   90.00
_cell.angle_gamma   90.00
#
_symmetry.space_group_name_H-M   'P 1'
#
loop_
_entity.id
_entity.type
_entity.pdbx_description
1 polymer ?
#
loop_
_entity_poly.entity_id
_entity_poly.type
_entity_poly.pdbx_seq_one_letter_code
_entity_poly.pdbx_strand_id
1 'polypeptide(L)'
;AVRDSRYKYIRSWYPEVSGGTDLTFRDNIDMVREMRSMYDAGRLNTVQQQWYQAPGKERLFDLESDPFEIHDVSGEPHYQRALQRMRGEMDAWLARAGDWSEESESAMVARFEPSGKRRVTPAPTLSLEEGTLVITPAAAGHSLEYRVDGGRWQLYTEPASVNNNNGIEARAVRYGWEESES
;
A
#
# COMPACT_ATOMS: atom_id res chain seq x y z
N ALA A 1 3.18 9.82 -4.36
CA ALA A 1 3.23 11.25 -4.02
C ALA A 1 4.15 11.49 -2.83
N VAL A 2 4.74 12.67 -2.75
CA VAL A 2 5.51 13.17 -1.59
C VAL A 2 4.86 14.47 -1.12
N ARG A 3 4.78 14.66 0.19
CA ARG A 3 4.18 15.84 0.79
C ARG A 3 5.01 16.32 1.98
N ASP A 4 5.16 17.63 2.10
CA ASP A 4 5.59 18.31 3.33
C ASP A 4 4.47 19.19 3.92
N SER A 5 4.79 20.12 4.78
CA SER A 5 3.79 21.03 5.38
C SER A 5 3.15 21.99 4.39
N ARG A 6 3.81 22.30 3.26
CA ARG A 6 3.36 23.28 2.28
C ARG A 6 3.12 22.70 0.90
N TYR A 7 3.97 21.80 0.41
CA TYR A 7 3.93 21.32 -0.96
C TYR A 7 3.51 19.87 -1.04
N LYS A 8 2.76 19.54 -2.09
CA LYS A 8 2.50 18.16 -2.50
C LYS A 8 2.97 17.96 -3.93
N TYR A 9 3.83 16.96 -4.12
CA TYR A 9 4.34 16.53 -5.42
C TYR A 9 3.78 15.18 -5.79
N ILE A 10 3.33 15.06 -7.03
CA ILE A 10 2.81 13.82 -7.61
C ILE A 10 3.62 13.50 -8.85
N ARG A 11 4.13 12.27 -8.97
CA ARG A 11 4.72 11.72 -10.19
C ARG A 11 3.78 10.66 -10.74
N SER A 12 3.55 10.67 -12.05
CA SER A 12 2.73 9.70 -12.74
C SER A 12 3.60 8.88 -13.70
N TRP A 13 3.48 7.54 -13.62
CA TRP A 13 4.11 6.61 -14.56
C TRP A 13 3.27 6.42 -15.84
N TYR A 14 1.99 6.81 -15.76
CA TYR A 14 1.04 6.77 -16.87
C TYR A 14 0.46 8.19 -17.09
N PRO A 15 1.29 9.11 -17.61
CA PRO A 15 0.95 10.53 -17.68
C PRO A 15 -0.23 10.84 -18.62
N GLU A 16 -0.56 9.95 -19.52
CA GLU A 16 -1.67 10.04 -20.46
C GLU A 16 -2.99 9.43 -19.95
N VAL A 17 -2.95 8.66 -18.84
CA VAL A 17 -4.14 8.00 -18.30
C VAL A 17 -4.83 8.90 -17.30
N SER A 18 -6.04 9.34 -17.66
CA SER A 18 -6.86 10.21 -16.79
C SER A 18 -7.44 9.46 -15.59
N GLY A 19 -7.79 10.20 -14.53
CA GLY A 19 -8.53 9.67 -13.38
C GLY A 19 -9.94 9.19 -13.75
N GLY A 20 -10.50 9.72 -14.83
CA GLY A 20 -11.81 9.36 -15.36
C GLY A 20 -11.87 8.07 -16.18
N THR A 21 -10.79 7.29 -16.23
CA THR A 21 -10.76 5.98 -16.91
C THR A 21 -11.89 5.07 -16.40
N ASP A 22 -12.50 4.33 -17.31
CA ASP A 22 -13.59 3.40 -17.01
C ASP A 22 -13.10 2.26 -16.11
N LEU A 23 -13.74 2.13 -14.97
CA LEU A 23 -13.53 1.03 -14.03
C LEU A 23 -14.90 0.55 -13.56
N THR A 24 -15.26 -0.67 -13.93
CA THR A 24 -16.57 -1.29 -13.63
C THR A 24 -16.96 -1.14 -12.15
N PHE A 25 -15.99 -1.22 -11.23
CA PHE A 25 -16.24 -1.03 -9.82
C PHE A 25 -16.72 0.39 -9.49
N ARG A 26 -16.11 1.44 -10.08
CA ARG A 26 -16.51 2.85 -9.86
C ARG A 26 -17.85 3.17 -10.47
N ASP A 27 -18.22 2.51 -11.56
CA ASP A 27 -19.49 2.75 -12.26
C ASP A 27 -20.71 2.32 -11.44
N ASN A 28 -20.51 1.62 -10.32
CA ASN A 28 -21.55 1.35 -9.33
C ASN A 28 -21.87 2.55 -8.43
N ILE A 29 -21.07 3.61 -8.47
CA ILE A 29 -21.26 4.83 -7.66
C ILE A 29 -22.06 5.84 -8.47
N ASP A 30 -23.23 6.23 -7.97
CA ASP A 30 -24.16 7.16 -8.65
C ASP A 30 -23.47 8.46 -9.07
N MET A 31 -22.70 9.07 -8.17
CA MET A 31 -21.94 10.29 -8.44
C MET A 31 -20.98 10.14 -9.62
N VAL A 32 -20.31 9.00 -9.74
CA VAL A 32 -19.35 8.75 -10.84
C VAL A 32 -20.10 8.65 -12.17
N ARG A 33 -21.24 7.95 -12.20
CA ARG A 33 -22.10 7.86 -13.39
C ARG A 33 -22.62 9.23 -13.81
N GLU A 34 -23.07 10.03 -12.85
CA GLU A 34 -23.56 11.38 -13.12
C GLU A 34 -22.43 12.28 -13.66
N MET A 35 -21.27 12.29 -13.02
CA MET A 35 -20.10 13.03 -13.49
C MET A 35 -19.71 12.65 -14.92
N ARG A 36 -19.70 11.36 -15.25
CA ARG A 36 -19.41 10.88 -16.60
C ARG A 36 -20.45 11.38 -17.60
N SER A 37 -21.73 11.25 -17.28
CA SER A 37 -22.83 11.77 -18.13
C SER A 37 -22.71 13.28 -18.34
N MET A 38 -22.31 14.03 -17.32
CA MET A 38 -22.08 15.47 -17.44
C MET A 38 -20.84 15.78 -18.28
N TYR A 39 -19.78 14.98 -18.18
CA TYR A 39 -18.58 15.11 -19.02
C TYR A 39 -18.92 14.90 -20.48
N ASP A 40 -19.60 13.80 -20.83
CA ASP A 40 -20.00 13.46 -22.18
C ASP A 40 -20.93 14.53 -22.79
N ALA A 41 -21.75 15.17 -21.96
CA ALA A 41 -22.63 16.27 -22.35
C ALA A 41 -21.94 17.66 -22.36
N GLY A 42 -20.63 17.77 -22.04
CA GLY A 42 -19.89 19.03 -21.96
C GLY A 42 -20.38 19.99 -20.87
N ARG A 43 -20.97 19.47 -19.81
CA ARG A 43 -21.59 20.26 -18.71
C ARG A 43 -20.73 20.41 -17.46
N LEU A 44 -19.55 19.79 -17.42
CA LEU A 44 -18.63 19.95 -16.31
C LEU A 44 -17.96 21.34 -16.35
N ASN A 45 -17.73 21.94 -15.18
CA ASN A 45 -16.89 23.12 -15.08
C ASN A 45 -15.38 22.76 -15.26
N THR A 46 -14.53 23.78 -15.40
CA THR A 46 -13.11 23.60 -15.69
C THR A 46 -12.38 22.75 -14.65
N VAL A 47 -12.72 22.89 -13.36
CA VAL A 47 -12.10 22.10 -12.28
C VAL A 47 -12.53 20.64 -12.35
N GLN A 48 -13.82 20.39 -12.56
CA GLN A 48 -14.34 19.03 -12.69
C GLN A 48 -13.78 18.30 -13.93
N GLN A 49 -13.55 19.03 -15.04
CA GLN A 49 -12.97 18.47 -16.27
C GLN A 49 -11.55 17.94 -16.05
N GLN A 50 -10.79 18.49 -15.12
CA GLN A 50 -9.42 18.03 -14.83
C GLN A 50 -9.36 16.54 -14.48
N TRP A 51 -10.43 15.99 -13.89
CA TRP A 51 -10.52 14.57 -13.58
C TRP A 51 -10.47 13.67 -14.82
N TYR A 52 -10.95 14.16 -15.96
CA TYR A 52 -10.97 13.46 -17.24
C TYR A 52 -9.81 13.83 -18.16
N GLN A 53 -8.91 14.70 -17.73
CA GLN A 53 -7.73 15.10 -18.48
C GLN A 53 -6.52 14.25 -18.10
N ALA A 54 -5.59 14.11 -19.05
CA ALA A 54 -4.30 13.50 -18.81
C ALA A 54 -3.51 14.29 -17.76
N PRO A 55 -3.04 13.65 -16.66
CA PRO A 55 -2.43 14.37 -15.55
C PRO A 55 -1.02 14.93 -15.85
N GLY A 56 -0.39 14.50 -16.92
CA GLY A 56 1.01 14.80 -17.19
C GLY A 56 1.97 13.97 -16.33
N LYS A 57 3.27 14.14 -16.58
CA LYS A 57 4.32 13.35 -15.89
C LYS A 57 4.44 13.68 -14.41
N GLU A 58 4.18 14.92 -14.03
CA GLU A 58 4.31 15.38 -12.65
C GLU A 58 3.42 16.59 -12.40
N ARG A 59 3.05 16.78 -11.15
CA ARG A 59 2.29 17.93 -10.66
C ARG A 59 2.85 18.38 -9.31
N LEU A 60 2.78 19.68 -9.07
CA LEU A 60 3.13 20.30 -7.79
C LEU A 60 1.98 21.21 -7.33
N PHE A 61 1.59 21.09 -6.08
CA PHE A 61 0.56 21.93 -5.46
C PHE A 61 1.15 22.68 -4.26
N ASP A 62 0.86 23.97 -4.16
CA ASP A 62 1.17 24.79 -2.97
C ASP A 62 -0.05 24.80 -2.05
N LEU A 63 -0.06 23.91 -1.06
CA LEU A 63 -1.20 23.66 -0.18
C LEU A 63 -1.54 24.84 0.75
N GLU A 64 -0.63 25.81 0.88
CA GLU A 64 -0.89 27.03 1.64
C GLU A 64 -1.87 27.94 0.89
N SER A 65 -1.73 28.06 -0.43
CA SER A 65 -2.60 28.87 -1.29
C SER A 65 -3.71 28.06 -1.98
N ASP A 66 -3.52 26.76 -2.15
CA ASP A 66 -4.42 25.83 -2.84
C ASP A 66 -4.61 24.53 -2.05
N PRO A 67 -5.37 24.55 -0.95
CA PRO A 67 -5.60 23.37 -0.11
C PRO A 67 -6.41 22.27 -0.79
N PHE A 68 -7.04 22.57 -1.92
CA PHE A 68 -7.86 21.62 -2.70
C PHE A 68 -7.11 21.00 -3.89
N GLU A 69 -5.83 21.36 -4.10
CA GLU A 69 -4.99 20.79 -5.15
C GLU A 69 -5.58 20.97 -6.58
N ILE A 70 -6.10 22.15 -6.86
CA ILE A 70 -6.76 22.50 -8.12
C ILE A 70 -5.76 23.05 -9.14
N HIS A 71 -4.73 23.78 -8.67
CA HIS A 71 -3.79 24.52 -9.51
C HIS A 71 -2.41 23.85 -9.49
N ASP A 72 -2.08 23.16 -10.59
CA ASP A 72 -0.74 22.62 -10.78
C ASP A 72 0.25 23.75 -11.10
N VAL A 73 1.20 23.96 -10.19
CA VAL A 73 2.24 24.98 -10.31
C VAL A 73 3.60 24.42 -10.76
N SER A 74 3.65 23.16 -11.21
CA SER A 74 4.90 22.50 -11.61
C SER A 74 5.59 23.17 -12.79
N GLY A 75 4.83 23.84 -13.68
CA GLY A 75 5.36 24.59 -14.81
C GLY A 75 5.83 26.02 -14.48
N GLU A 76 5.58 26.53 -13.27
CA GLU A 76 5.84 27.90 -12.93
C GLU A 76 7.30 28.15 -12.47
N PRO A 77 8.00 29.17 -13.01
CA PRO A 77 9.39 29.42 -12.65
C PRO A 77 9.63 29.64 -11.15
N HIS A 78 8.69 30.27 -10.46
CA HIS A 78 8.78 30.58 -9.04
C HIS A 78 8.84 29.29 -8.17
N TYR A 79 8.23 28.21 -8.61
CA TYR A 79 8.13 26.97 -7.85
C TYR A 79 9.20 25.92 -8.23
N GLN A 80 10.10 26.21 -9.18
CA GLN A 80 11.08 25.22 -9.68
C GLN A 80 12.02 24.71 -8.58
N ARG A 81 12.37 25.53 -7.61
CA ARG A 81 13.20 25.10 -6.45
C ARG A 81 12.45 24.08 -5.57
N ALA A 82 11.18 24.32 -5.32
CA ALA A 82 10.33 23.39 -4.57
C ALA A 82 10.14 22.09 -5.35
N LEU A 83 9.85 22.18 -6.64
CA LEU A 83 9.70 21.03 -7.53
C LEU A 83 10.94 20.13 -7.53
N GLN A 84 12.15 20.70 -7.71
CA GLN A 84 13.40 19.95 -7.68
C GLN A 84 13.63 19.25 -6.34
N ARG A 85 13.38 19.94 -5.22
CA ARG A 85 13.50 19.37 -3.88
C ARG A 85 12.54 18.17 -3.72
N MET A 86 11.27 18.33 -4.07
CA MET A 86 10.26 17.28 -3.92
C MET A 86 10.53 16.07 -4.85
N ARG A 87 11.09 16.30 -6.04
CA ARG A 87 11.60 15.22 -6.91
C ARG A 87 12.69 14.43 -6.22
N GLY A 88 13.68 15.13 -5.65
CA GLY A 88 14.78 14.47 -4.92
C GLY A 88 14.31 13.63 -3.75
N GLU A 89 13.33 14.11 -2.97
CA GLU A 89 12.73 13.34 -1.88
C GLU A 89 11.98 12.10 -2.40
N MET A 90 11.26 12.21 -3.51
CA MET A 90 10.61 11.06 -4.16
C MET A 90 11.65 10.03 -4.61
N ASP A 91 12.72 10.48 -5.28
CA ASP A 91 13.78 9.59 -5.77
C ASP A 91 14.50 8.90 -4.60
N ALA A 92 14.80 9.61 -3.53
CA ALA A 92 15.42 9.05 -2.33
C ALA A 92 14.50 8.04 -1.63
N TRP A 93 13.20 8.31 -1.60
CA TRP A 93 12.24 7.38 -1.02
C TRP A 93 12.12 6.10 -1.87
N LEU A 94 11.99 6.22 -3.18
CA LEU A 94 11.92 5.07 -4.11
C LEU A 94 13.18 4.22 -4.04
N ALA A 95 14.35 4.83 -4.00
CA ALA A 95 15.63 4.10 -3.86
C ALA A 95 15.70 3.29 -2.55
N ARG A 96 15.08 3.78 -1.48
CA ARG A 96 15.06 3.10 -0.17
C ARG A 96 13.96 2.06 -0.06
N ALA A 97 12.76 2.37 -0.54
CA ALA A 97 11.58 1.52 -0.41
C ALA A 97 11.49 0.44 -1.51
N GLY A 98 12.11 0.69 -2.66
CA GLY A 98 11.91 -0.07 -3.89
C GLY A 98 10.63 0.36 -4.63
N ASP A 99 10.64 0.20 -5.94
CA ASP A 99 9.46 0.39 -6.77
C ASP A 99 8.99 -0.97 -7.31
N TRP A 100 7.94 -1.50 -6.71
CA TRP A 100 7.34 -2.79 -7.09
C TRP A 100 6.43 -2.67 -8.33
N SER A 101 6.14 -1.47 -8.80
CA SER A 101 5.28 -1.26 -9.97
C SER A 101 5.93 -1.69 -11.28
N GLU A 102 7.26 -1.84 -11.31
CA GLU A 102 8.01 -2.34 -12.46
C GLU A 102 8.01 -3.88 -12.55
N GLU A 103 7.69 -4.58 -11.44
CA GLU A 103 7.60 -6.03 -11.45
C GLU A 103 6.32 -6.48 -12.15
N SER A 104 6.41 -7.31 -13.18
CA SER A 104 5.23 -7.89 -13.81
C SER A 104 4.50 -8.84 -12.85
N GLU A 105 3.17 -8.97 -12.98
CA GLU A 105 2.37 -9.90 -12.17
C GLU A 105 2.89 -11.34 -12.27
N SER A 106 3.30 -11.76 -13.46
CA SER A 106 3.88 -13.10 -13.67
C SER A 106 5.20 -13.31 -12.92
N ALA A 107 6.06 -12.29 -12.87
CA ALA A 107 7.31 -12.33 -12.09
C ALA A 107 7.02 -12.36 -10.59
N MET A 108 6.06 -11.57 -10.13
CA MET A 108 5.60 -11.57 -8.75
C MET A 108 5.05 -12.94 -8.33
N VAL A 109 4.17 -13.53 -9.14
CA VAL A 109 3.63 -14.88 -8.90
C VAL A 109 4.75 -15.92 -8.85
N ALA A 110 5.69 -15.90 -9.80
CA ALA A 110 6.83 -16.84 -9.81
C ALA A 110 7.72 -16.68 -8.56
N ARG A 111 7.81 -15.48 -8.00
CA ARG A 111 8.55 -15.22 -6.76
C ARG A 111 7.83 -15.75 -5.52
N PHE A 112 6.50 -15.66 -5.48
CA PHE A 112 5.70 -16.21 -4.38
C PHE A 112 5.49 -17.71 -4.50
N GLU A 113 5.33 -18.22 -5.70
CA GLU A 113 5.05 -19.62 -6.00
C GLU A 113 6.14 -20.22 -6.91
N PRO A 114 7.39 -20.37 -6.43
CA PRO A 114 8.46 -20.95 -7.23
C PRO A 114 8.09 -22.39 -7.63
N SER A 115 8.18 -22.68 -8.93
CA SER A 115 7.75 -23.96 -9.51
C SER A 115 6.24 -24.23 -9.38
N GLY A 116 5.41 -23.19 -9.30
CA GLY A 116 3.95 -23.29 -9.20
C GLY A 116 3.44 -23.79 -7.84
N LYS A 117 4.26 -23.70 -6.80
CA LYS A 117 3.88 -24.09 -5.44
C LYS A 117 4.20 -22.97 -4.47
N ARG A 118 3.27 -22.68 -3.57
CA ARG A 118 3.53 -21.76 -2.45
C ARG A 118 4.63 -22.33 -1.55
N ARG A 119 5.43 -21.44 -1.04
CA ARG A 119 6.39 -21.79 0.03
C ARG A 119 5.63 -21.99 1.32
N VAL A 120 6.07 -22.92 2.15
CA VAL A 120 5.57 -23.08 3.51
C VAL A 120 6.37 -22.18 4.44
N THR A 121 5.70 -21.46 5.33
CA THR A 121 6.33 -20.63 6.34
C THR A 121 7.02 -21.55 7.36
N PRO A 122 8.29 -21.31 7.70
CA PRO A 122 8.95 -22.11 8.74
C PRO A 122 8.27 -21.95 10.09
N ALA A 123 8.10 -23.05 10.82
CA ALA A 123 7.48 -23.06 12.14
C ALA A 123 8.27 -22.21 13.14
N PRO A 124 7.59 -21.48 14.04
CA PRO A 124 8.22 -20.75 15.11
C PRO A 124 8.70 -21.71 16.21
N THR A 125 9.53 -21.21 17.12
CA THR A 125 9.86 -21.91 18.35
C THR A 125 9.06 -21.34 19.52
N LEU A 126 8.59 -22.22 20.41
CA LEU A 126 7.89 -21.85 21.63
C LEU A 126 8.76 -22.12 22.85
N SER A 127 8.74 -21.23 23.82
CA SER A 127 9.15 -21.51 25.20
C SER A 127 8.05 -21.07 26.17
N LEU A 128 7.91 -21.85 27.23
CA LEU A 128 6.95 -21.58 28.30
C LEU A 128 7.70 -21.58 29.64
N GLU A 129 7.86 -20.42 30.22
CA GLU A 129 8.58 -20.24 31.48
C GLU A 129 7.68 -19.53 32.50
N GLU A 130 7.45 -20.19 33.62
CA GLU A 130 6.66 -19.66 34.75
C GLU A 130 5.28 -19.08 34.31
N GLY A 131 4.62 -19.74 33.34
CA GLY A 131 3.31 -19.30 32.84
C GLY A 131 3.41 -18.17 31.77
N THR A 132 4.62 -17.83 31.33
CA THR A 132 4.84 -16.86 30.25
C THR A 132 5.20 -17.58 28.96
N LEU A 133 4.35 -17.44 27.94
CA LEU A 133 4.59 -17.93 26.59
C LEU A 133 5.44 -16.94 25.81
N VAL A 134 6.56 -17.42 25.30
CA VAL A 134 7.41 -16.69 24.36
C VAL A 134 7.47 -17.44 23.05
N ILE A 135 7.16 -16.74 21.94
CA ILE A 135 7.19 -17.30 20.58
C ILE A 135 8.23 -16.53 19.77
N THR A 136 9.16 -17.27 19.18
CA THR A 136 10.24 -16.69 18.37
C THR A 136 10.09 -17.13 16.92
N PRO A 137 10.04 -16.20 15.98
CA PRO A 137 9.91 -16.53 14.55
C PRO A 137 11.22 -17.14 14.03
N ALA A 138 11.13 -18.09 13.10
CA ALA A 138 12.31 -18.68 12.45
C ALA A 138 13.05 -17.68 11.54
N ALA A 139 12.39 -16.63 11.08
CA ALA A 139 12.96 -15.54 10.27
C ALA A 139 12.16 -14.24 10.42
N ALA A 140 12.79 -13.13 10.07
CA ALA A 140 12.13 -11.82 10.06
C ALA A 140 11.00 -11.76 9.01
N GLY A 141 9.99 -10.92 9.28
CA GLY A 141 8.86 -10.68 8.37
C GLY A 141 7.74 -11.73 8.44
N HIS A 142 7.75 -12.58 9.46
CA HIS A 142 6.66 -13.49 9.78
C HIS A 142 5.80 -12.90 10.89
N SER A 143 4.47 -12.97 10.73
CA SER A 143 3.51 -12.78 11.83
C SER A 143 3.37 -14.07 12.60
N LEU A 144 3.18 -13.97 13.90
CA LEU A 144 3.04 -15.13 14.79
C LEU A 144 1.63 -15.17 15.34
N GLU A 145 1.07 -16.36 15.42
CA GLU A 145 -0.22 -16.62 16.05
C GLU A 145 -0.10 -17.79 17.02
N TYR A 146 -0.91 -17.78 18.03
CA TYR A 146 -1.04 -18.90 18.96
C TYR A 146 -2.50 -19.16 19.32
N ARG A 147 -2.77 -20.35 19.78
CA ARG A 147 -4.06 -20.71 20.38
C ARG A 147 -3.85 -21.61 21.60
N VAL A 148 -4.84 -21.59 22.48
CA VAL A 148 -4.85 -22.35 23.73
C VAL A 148 -5.99 -23.36 23.66
N ASP A 149 -5.72 -24.63 23.97
CA ASP A 149 -6.69 -25.74 24.05
C ASP A 149 -7.58 -25.85 22.80
N GLY A 150 -6.99 -25.70 21.61
CA GLY A 150 -7.73 -25.76 20.35
C GLY A 150 -8.68 -24.59 20.11
N GLY A 151 -8.60 -23.51 20.89
CA GLY A 151 -9.42 -22.32 20.76
C GLY A 151 -9.12 -21.50 19.50
N ARG A 152 -9.54 -20.23 19.48
CA ARG A 152 -9.29 -19.33 18.36
C ARG A 152 -7.82 -18.92 18.29
N TRP A 153 -7.29 -18.79 17.08
CA TRP A 153 -6.00 -18.18 16.85
C TRP A 153 -5.98 -16.71 17.28
N GLN A 154 -4.94 -16.31 17.97
CA GLN A 154 -4.68 -14.96 18.47
C GLN A 154 -3.34 -14.48 17.94
N LEU A 155 -3.26 -13.22 17.53
CA LEU A 155 -2.01 -12.61 17.10
C LEU A 155 -1.06 -12.50 18.30
N TYR A 156 0.18 -12.97 18.11
CA TYR A 156 1.23 -12.83 19.10
C TYR A 156 2.09 -11.60 18.79
N THR A 157 2.06 -10.60 19.66
CA THR A 157 2.84 -9.36 19.54
C THR A 157 3.85 -9.17 20.66
N GLU A 158 3.61 -9.83 21.80
CA GLU A 158 4.42 -9.75 23.01
C GLU A 158 4.24 -11.03 23.85
N PRO A 159 5.12 -11.31 24.83
CA PRO A 159 4.97 -12.45 25.73
C PRO A 159 3.58 -12.51 26.39
N ALA A 160 2.93 -13.65 26.30
CA ALA A 160 1.55 -13.85 26.77
C ALA A 160 1.49 -14.70 28.02
N SER A 161 0.64 -14.33 28.99
CA SER A 161 0.38 -15.16 30.18
C SER A 161 -0.57 -16.29 29.83
N VAL A 162 -0.15 -17.53 30.06
CA VAL A 162 -0.94 -18.75 29.86
C VAL A 162 -0.78 -19.69 31.03
N ASN A 163 -1.71 -20.63 31.18
CA ASN A 163 -1.56 -21.65 32.23
C ASN A 163 -0.62 -22.77 31.70
N ASN A 164 0.33 -23.21 32.51
CA ASN A 164 1.30 -24.27 32.17
C ASN A 164 0.64 -25.61 31.80
N ASN A 165 -0.61 -25.83 32.20
CA ASN A 165 -1.35 -27.06 31.92
C ASN A 165 -2.16 -26.99 30.60
N ASN A 166 -2.18 -25.85 29.91
CA ASN A 166 -2.90 -25.71 28.63
C ASN A 166 -2.13 -26.34 27.48
N GLY A 167 -2.86 -26.91 26.54
CA GLY A 167 -2.33 -27.26 25.20
C GLY A 167 -2.11 -25.97 24.39
N ILE A 168 -0.86 -25.66 24.09
CA ILE A 168 -0.51 -24.44 23.34
C ILE A 168 0.00 -24.86 21.96
N GLU A 169 -0.59 -24.27 20.93
CA GLU A 169 -0.16 -24.38 19.56
C GLU A 169 0.24 -22.99 19.05
N ALA A 170 1.30 -22.91 18.27
CA ALA A 170 1.71 -21.66 17.61
C ALA A 170 2.08 -21.91 16.17
N ARG A 171 1.83 -20.91 15.33
CA ARG A 171 2.20 -20.94 13.92
C ARG A 171 2.75 -19.61 13.45
N ALA A 172 3.51 -19.65 12.39
CA ALA A 172 3.97 -18.48 11.68
C ALA A 172 3.18 -18.31 10.37
N VAL A 173 2.84 -17.07 10.04
CA VAL A 173 2.10 -16.69 8.85
C VAL A 173 2.92 -15.66 8.08
N ARG A 174 3.00 -15.82 6.76
CA ARG A 174 3.61 -14.86 5.86
C ARG A 174 2.75 -14.66 4.63
N TYR A 175 2.56 -13.39 4.26
CA TYR A 175 1.81 -13.07 3.05
C TYR A 175 2.38 -13.78 1.81
N GLY A 176 1.49 -14.44 1.03
CA GLY A 176 1.85 -15.18 -0.18
C GLY A 176 2.46 -16.57 0.06
N TRP A 177 2.59 -17.01 1.31
CA TRP A 177 3.09 -18.34 1.68
C TRP A 177 1.98 -19.15 2.35
N GLU A 178 2.12 -20.46 2.39
CA GLU A 178 1.29 -21.31 3.25
C GLU A 178 1.70 -21.09 4.72
N GLU A 179 0.74 -21.27 5.63
CA GLU A 179 0.99 -21.22 7.06
C GLU A 179 1.99 -22.31 7.47
N SER A 180 2.72 -22.07 8.56
CA SER A 180 3.56 -23.15 9.12
C SER A 180 2.72 -24.24 9.76
N GLU A 181 3.31 -25.42 9.91
CA GLU A 181 2.81 -26.39 10.86
C GLU A 181 2.79 -25.77 12.28
N SER A 182 1.89 -26.23 13.13
CA SER A 182 1.70 -25.79 14.53
C SER A 182 2.32 -26.78 15.50
#